data_7a9300b77feecc89415a062013dea909
#
_entry.id   7a9300b77feecc89415a062013dea909
#
_cell.length_a   1.000
_cell.length_b   1.000
_cell.length_c   1.000
_cell.angle_alpha   90.00
_cell.angle_beta   90.00
_cell.angle_gamma   90.00
#
_symmetry.space_group_name_H-M   'P 1'
#
loop_
_entity.id
_entity.type
_entity.pdbx_description
1 polymer ?
#
loop_
_entity_poly.entity_id
_entity_poly.type
_entity_poly.pdbx_seq_one_letter_code
_entity_poly.pdbx_strand_id
1 'polypeptide(L)'
;MTLNTPLPLADTKAAPRVVTAGEALIDLVAQADGNFQPCLGGAVFNLSRALGRQNVPTLYQNPLSSDRFGRQLAQALLADGVQLAMPEPVSQTTSLAVVALNAHGHPDYAFYREGVADRQITAAAMNAVCEAHPQLEIACTGCLALDPADAPHYLPWLKSQKAAGRWIVVDVNLRPSVMPDLMAYRAHVLAMAQVADVLKASDEDLAHLQLPGDTPMDQAVHLMRMGSAQWLALTLGAEGARLLVRHGGEIKVYSAREAAPVKVLDTVGAGDSFLAGLLACAMHHARAEAQGQGLKSWAAQASEAALQDVLAHALASATLVVMRRGCDPAHWAEVRARMQAFPAV
;
A
#
# COMPACT_ATOMS: atom_id res chain seq x y z
N MET A 1 -22.05 27.33 -21.35
CA MET A 1 -22.60 25.98 -21.19
C MET A 1 -21.73 25.25 -20.15
N THR A 2 -22.27 25.10 -18.98
CA THR A 2 -21.61 24.60 -17.76
C THR A 2 -21.50 23.09 -17.80
N LEU A 3 -20.29 22.57 -17.98
CA LEU A 3 -19.99 21.16 -17.79
C LEU A 3 -19.81 20.87 -16.30
N ASN A 4 -20.90 20.75 -15.60
CA ASN A 4 -20.93 20.30 -14.20
C ASN A 4 -21.74 19.01 -14.12
N THR A 5 -21.21 17.93 -14.70
CA THR A 5 -21.72 16.58 -14.45
C THR A 5 -20.78 15.95 -13.43
N PRO A 6 -21.22 15.69 -12.18
CA PRO A 6 -20.40 14.95 -11.23
C PRO A 6 -20.15 13.57 -11.81
N LEU A 7 -18.87 13.19 -11.88
CA LEU A 7 -18.49 11.80 -12.15
C LEU A 7 -19.15 10.91 -11.08
N PRO A 8 -19.66 9.72 -11.46
CA PRO A 8 -20.24 8.82 -10.49
C PRO A 8 -19.17 8.47 -9.45
N LEU A 9 -19.43 8.84 -8.20
CA LEU A 9 -18.69 8.37 -7.04
C LEU A 9 -18.64 6.84 -7.12
N ALA A 10 -17.48 6.25 -6.78
CA ALA A 10 -17.37 4.81 -6.64
C ALA A 10 -18.57 4.33 -5.81
N ASP A 11 -19.25 3.28 -6.29
CA ASP A 11 -20.46 2.78 -5.64
C ASP A 11 -20.13 2.34 -4.21
N THR A 12 -20.33 3.22 -3.24
CA THR A 12 -20.07 2.98 -1.81
C THR A 12 -20.97 1.86 -1.25
N LYS A 13 -21.88 1.33 -2.09
CA LYS A 13 -22.73 0.18 -1.78
C LYS A 13 -22.11 -1.15 -2.21
N ALA A 14 -21.04 -1.16 -2.99
CA ALA A 14 -20.40 -2.41 -3.38
C ALA A 14 -19.77 -3.08 -2.16
N ALA A 15 -19.98 -4.37 -2.01
CA ALA A 15 -19.40 -5.14 -0.91
C ALA A 15 -17.85 -5.10 -1.00
N PRO A 16 -17.13 -4.79 0.09
CA PRO A 16 -15.69 -4.64 0.08
C PRO A 16 -14.98 -5.95 -0.29
N ARG A 17 -13.95 -5.83 -1.10
CA ARG A 17 -13.14 -6.96 -1.58
C ARG A 17 -11.72 -6.93 -1.01
N VAL A 18 -11.25 -5.75 -0.61
CA VAL A 18 -9.94 -5.52 0.02
C VAL A 18 -10.16 -4.91 1.38
N VAL A 19 -9.52 -5.45 2.41
CA VAL A 19 -9.39 -4.81 3.71
C VAL A 19 -7.96 -4.34 3.89
N THR A 20 -7.80 -3.10 4.32
CA THR A 20 -6.52 -2.47 4.64
C THR A 20 -6.46 -2.15 6.13
N ALA A 21 -5.34 -2.43 6.78
CA ALA A 21 -5.12 -2.13 8.19
C ALA A 21 -3.72 -1.55 8.39
N GLY A 22 -3.65 -0.39 9.02
CA GLY A 22 -2.41 0.35 9.29
C GLY A 22 -2.66 1.83 9.51
N GLU A 23 -1.58 2.60 9.48
CA GLU A 23 -1.58 4.00 9.89
C GLU A 23 -2.37 4.93 8.95
N ALA A 24 -3.00 5.93 9.60
CA ALA A 24 -3.49 7.16 8.99
C ALA A 24 -3.04 8.33 9.87
N LEU A 25 -2.26 9.23 9.32
CA LEU A 25 -1.57 10.27 10.07
C LEU A 25 -1.56 11.61 9.32
N ILE A 26 -1.01 12.63 9.98
CA ILE A 26 -0.72 13.93 9.35
C ILE A 26 0.78 14.12 9.29
N ASP A 27 1.29 14.34 8.08
CA ASP A 27 2.63 14.84 7.87
C ASP A 27 2.64 16.36 8.06
N LEU A 28 3.34 16.85 9.07
CA LEU A 28 3.62 18.27 9.28
C LEU A 28 4.92 18.62 8.57
N VAL A 29 4.79 19.13 7.35
CA VAL A 29 5.94 19.43 6.49
C VAL A 29 6.44 20.84 6.74
N ALA A 30 7.69 20.96 7.20
CA ALA A 30 8.33 22.26 7.46
C ALA A 30 8.44 23.08 6.17
N GLN A 31 8.05 24.36 6.24
CA GLN A 31 8.14 25.32 5.16
C GLN A 31 9.32 26.27 5.38
N ALA A 32 9.75 26.95 4.31
CA ALA A 32 10.90 27.88 4.37
C ALA A 32 10.69 29.09 5.31
N ASP A 33 9.43 29.42 5.60
CA ASP A 33 9.05 30.51 6.52
C ASP A 33 8.97 30.09 7.99
N GLY A 34 9.30 28.82 8.30
CA GLY A 34 9.25 28.25 9.65
C GLY A 34 7.89 27.72 10.06
N ASN A 35 6.86 27.85 9.21
CA ASN A 35 5.56 27.25 9.43
C ASN A 35 5.57 25.75 9.05
N PHE A 36 4.53 25.01 9.48
CA PHE A 36 4.30 23.64 9.06
C PHE A 36 3.02 23.54 8.24
N GLN A 37 3.11 22.87 7.10
CA GLN A 37 1.95 22.54 6.28
C GLN A 37 1.46 21.14 6.66
N PRO A 38 0.22 20.97 7.16
CA PRO A 38 -0.36 19.66 7.41
C PRO A 38 -0.77 19.01 6.08
N CYS A 39 -0.31 17.79 5.86
CA CYS A 39 -0.66 16.95 4.73
C CYS A 39 -1.24 15.63 5.24
N LEU A 40 -2.32 15.14 4.61
CA LEU A 40 -2.87 13.82 4.91
C LEU A 40 -1.90 12.75 4.44
N GLY A 41 -1.57 11.80 5.31
CA GLY A 41 -0.53 10.81 5.07
C GLY A 41 -0.76 9.49 5.78
N GLY A 42 0.27 8.64 5.71
CA GLY A 42 0.26 7.26 6.14
C GLY A 42 0.22 6.31 4.94
N ALA A 43 1.12 5.33 4.88
CA ALA A 43 1.23 4.47 3.71
C ALA A 43 -0.06 3.66 3.48
N VAL A 44 -0.64 3.09 4.54
CA VAL A 44 -1.88 2.30 4.42
C VAL A 44 -3.09 3.19 4.12
N PHE A 45 -3.15 4.40 4.66
CA PHE A 45 -4.16 5.39 4.29
C PHE A 45 -4.06 5.76 2.79
N ASN A 46 -2.86 6.06 2.29
CA ASN A 46 -2.62 6.38 0.89
C ASN A 46 -2.99 5.22 -0.03
N LEU A 47 -2.57 4.00 0.32
CA LEU A 47 -2.92 2.77 -0.39
C LEU A 47 -4.45 2.60 -0.49
N SER A 48 -5.17 2.83 0.61
CA SER A 48 -6.62 2.69 0.66
C SER A 48 -7.31 3.66 -0.30
N ARG A 49 -6.90 4.93 -0.29
CA ARG A 49 -7.40 5.96 -1.20
C ARG A 49 -7.10 5.63 -2.66
N ALA A 50 -5.87 5.18 -2.93
CA ALA A 50 -5.46 4.79 -4.27
C ALA A 50 -6.27 3.60 -4.81
N LEU A 51 -6.55 2.59 -3.98
CA LEU A 51 -7.44 1.47 -4.32
C LEU A 51 -8.86 1.96 -4.65
N GLY A 52 -9.44 2.82 -3.81
CA GLY A 52 -10.77 3.38 -4.04
C GLY A 52 -10.86 4.14 -5.38
N ARG A 53 -9.89 5.01 -5.67
CA ARG A 53 -9.81 5.75 -6.95
C ARG A 53 -9.60 4.84 -8.16
N GLN A 54 -9.10 3.63 -7.95
CA GLN A 54 -8.96 2.61 -8.99
C GLN A 54 -10.13 1.61 -9.01
N ASN A 55 -11.28 2.01 -8.48
CA ASN A 55 -12.55 1.25 -8.49
C ASN A 55 -12.46 -0.09 -7.76
N VAL A 56 -11.60 -0.21 -6.76
CA VAL A 56 -11.52 -1.38 -5.89
C VAL A 56 -12.35 -1.12 -4.63
N PRO A 57 -13.43 -1.89 -4.37
CA PRO A 57 -14.21 -1.77 -3.14
C PRO A 57 -13.33 -2.10 -1.93
N THR A 58 -12.96 -1.08 -1.17
CA THR A 58 -11.96 -1.14 -0.10
C THR A 58 -12.58 -0.78 1.24
N LEU A 59 -12.19 -1.51 2.29
CA LEU A 59 -12.57 -1.31 3.68
C LEU A 59 -11.31 -0.92 4.48
N TYR A 60 -11.26 0.29 5.01
CA TYR A 60 -10.19 0.72 5.92
C TYR A 60 -10.58 0.36 7.36
N GLN A 61 -9.68 -0.32 8.08
CA GLN A 61 -10.03 -1.04 9.30
C GLN A 61 -9.66 -0.31 10.59
N ASN A 62 -8.61 0.54 10.59
CA ASN A 62 -8.16 1.19 11.81
C ASN A 62 -9.10 2.34 12.22
N PRO A 63 -9.30 2.56 13.52
CA PRO A 63 -10.12 3.67 13.99
C PRO A 63 -9.45 5.02 13.70
N LEU A 64 -10.26 6.04 13.49
CA LEU A 64 -9.83 7.42 13.28
C LEU A 64 -10.22 8.29 14.48
N SER A 65 -9.45 9.37 14.69
CA SER A 65 -9.70 10.30 15.78
C SER A 65 -10.97 11.14 15.58
N SER A 66 -11.60 11.52 16.68
CA SER A 66 -12.66 12.55 16.69
C SER A 66 -12.11 13.99 16.55
N ASP A 67 -10.78 14.18 16.55
CA ASP A 67 -10.17 15.50 16.36
C ASP A 67 -10.33 16.04 14.93
N ARG A 68 -9.82 17.25 14.69
CA ARG A 68 -9.92 17.88 13.37
C ARG A 68 -9.26 17.05 12.27
N PHE A 69 -8.08 16.49 12.55
CA PHE A 69 -7.30 15.74 11.58
C PHE A 69 -7.92 14.37 11.29
N GLY A 70 -8.42 13.67 12.31
CA GLY A 70 -9.12 12.41 12.11
C GLY A 70 -10.37 12.56 11.24
N ARG A 71 -11.13 13.67 11.42
CA ARG A 71 -12.27 13.99 10.52
C ARG A 71 -11.84 14.25 9.09
N GLN A 72 -10.70 14.92 8.85
CA GLN A 72 -10.17 15.14 7.49
C GLN A 72 -9.73 13.83 6.83
N LEU A 73 -9.06 12.94 7.58
CA LEU A 73 -8.68 11.60 7.10
C LEU A 73 -9.92 10.78 6.73
N ALA A 74 -10.94 10.76 7.60
CA ALA A 74 -12.21 10.07 7.33
C ALA A 74 -12.89 10.60 6.06
N GLN A 75 -12.99 11.92 5.92
CA GLN A 75 -13.60 12.56 4.75
C GLN A 75 -12.85 12.20 3.46
N ALA A 76 -11.51 12.18 3.48
CA ALA A 76 -10.72 11.82 2.30
C ALA A 76 -10.91 10.36 1.88
N LEU A 77 -10.94 9.42 2.84
CA LEU A 77 -11.24 8.02 2.56
C LEU A 77 -12.62 7.85 1.93
N LEU A 78 -13.65 8.44 2.54
CA LEU A 78 -15.03 8.37 2.06
C LEU A 78 -15.19 9.03 0.67
N ALA A 79 -14.52 10.16 0.43
CA ALA A 79 -14.54 10.85 -0.86
C ALA A 79 -13.92 10.02 -1.99
N ASP A 80 -12.93 9.20 -1.67
CA ASP A 80 -12.30 8.27 -2.61
C ASP A 80 -13.02 6.90 -2.67
N GLY A 81 -14.22 6.76 -2.05
CA GLY A 81 -15.05 5.55 -2.11
C GLY A 81 -14.61 4.43 -1.17
N VAL A 82 -13.73 4.71 -0.21
CA VAL A 82 -13.29 3.74 0.82
C VAL A 82 -14.32 3.69 1.95
N GLN A 83 -14.72 2.48 2.35
CA GLN A 83 -15.59 2.26 3.49
C GLN A 83 -14.77 2.25 4.79
N LEU A 84 -15.35 2.73 5.89
CA LEU A 84 -14.74 2.68 7.21
C LEU A 84 -15.34 1.51 7.99
N ALA A 85 -14.50 0.59 8.45
CA ALA A 85 -14.93 -0.54 9.28
C ALA A 85 -15.35 -0.09 10.69
N MET A 86 -14.73 0.99 11.16
CA MET A 86 -15.03 1.64 12.45
C MET A 86 -15.47 3.08 12.17
N PRO A 87 -16.75 3.31 11.84
CA PRO A 87 -17.25 4.63 11.47
C PRO A 87 -17.35 5.57 12.69
N GLU A 88 -17.45 5.03 13.91
CA GLU A 88 -17.45 5.80 15.13
C GLU A 88 -16.02 6.21 15.52
N PRO A 89 -15.71 7.51 15.58
CA PRO A 89 -14.36 7.96 15.87
C PRO A 89 -14.01 7.75 17.35
N VAL A 90 -12.71 7.56 17.62
CA VAL A 90 -12.16 7.43 18.99
C VAL A 90 -11.67 8.77 19.53
N SER A 91 -11.55 8.88 20.85
CA SER A 91 -11.11 10.12 21.53
C SER A 91 -9.59 10.34 21.51
N GLN A 92 -8.82 9.31 21.18
CA GLN A 92 -7.36 9.40 21.03
C GLN A 92 -7.00 10.32 19.87
N THR A 93 -5.88 11.02 20.00
CA THR A 93 -5.41 11.98 18.99
C THR A 93 -4.97 11.30 17.70
N THR A 94 -5.03 12.04 16.59
CA THR A 94 -4.45 11.58 15.31
C THR A 94 -2.92 11.48 15.43
N SER A 95 -2.33 10.44 14.84
CA SER A 95 -0.88 10.28 14.68
C SER A 95 -0.28 11.43 13.88
N LEU A 96 0.90 11.90 14.27
CA LEU A 96 1.62 12.97 13.56
C LEU A 96 3.02 12.48 13.16
N ALA A 97 3.44 12.87 11.97
CA ALA A 97 4.83 12.85 11.55
C ALA A 97 5.29 14.30 11.30
N VAL A 98 6.33 14.73 11.99
CA VAL A 98 6.98 16.02 11.70
C VAL A 98 8.11 15.77 10.72
N VAL A 99 8.06 16.44 9.60
CA VAL A 99 9.03 16.29 8.50
C VAL A 99 9.76 17.60 8.30
N ALA A 100 11.05 17.59 8.57
CA ALA A 100 11.94 18.73 8.33
C ALA A 100 13.14 18.28 7.48
N LEU A 101 13.86 19.23 6.92
CA LEU A 101 15.16 18.93 6.31
C LEU A 101 16.27 19.13 7.36
N ASN A 102 17.16 18.16 7.48
CA ASN A 102 18.36 18.32 8.30
C ASN A 102 19.36 19.28 7.64
N ALA A 103 20.47 19.57 8.33
CA ALA A 103 21.52 20.47 7.84
C ALA A 103 22.14 20.05 6.48
N HIS A 104 21.95 18.80 6.07
CA HIS A 104 22.45 18.25 4.80
C HIS A 104 21.36 18.16 3.73
N GLY A 105 20.13 18.67 3.99
CA GLY A 105 19.02 18.65 3.06
C GLY A 105 18.30 17.29 2.95
N HIS A 106 18.59 16.34 3.84
CA HIS A 106 17.88 15.08 3.92
C HIS A 106 16.65 15.19 4.84
N PRO A 107 15.54 14.48 4.52
CA PRO A 107 14.37 14.43 5.40
C PRO A 107 14.74 13.88 6.79
N ASP A 108 14.32 14.60 7.81
CA ASP A 108 14.39 14.21 9.22
C ASP A 108 12.95 14.05 9.74
N TYR A 109 12.65 12.89 10.29
CA TYR A 109 11.30 12.53 10.72
C TYR A 109 11.25 12.36 12.23
N ALA A 110 10.25 13.00 12.85
CA ALA A 110 9.86 12.71 14.23
C ALA A 110 8.39 12.23 14.24
N PHE A 111 8.13 11.04 14.79
CA PHE A 111 6.81 10.47 14.84
C PHE A 111 6.21 10.54 16.24
N TYR A 112 4.97 10.99 16.34
CA TYR A 112 4.17 11.04 17.54
C TYR A 112 3.05 10.01 17.41
N ARG A 113 3.34 8.77 17.84
CA ARG A 113 2.48 7.59 17.61
C ARG A 113 2.10 6.86 18.92
N GLU A 114 2.40 7.41 20.08
CA GLU A 114 2.04 6.78 21.35
C GLU A 114 0.61 7.17 21.76
N GLY A 115 -0.22 6.18 22.10
CA GLY A 115 -1.59 6.39 22.54
C GLY A 115 -2.54 7.01 21.50
N VAL A 116 -2.21 6.93 20.22
CA VAL A 116 -2.93 7.55 19.10
C VAL A 116 -4.07 6.69 18.56
N ALA A 117 -4.95 7.30 17.75
CA ALA A 117 -6.19 6.68 17.27
C ALA A 117 -5.98 5.42 16.43
N ASP A 118 -5.13 5.49 15.42
CA ASP A 118 -4.87 4.39 14.48
C ASP A 118 -4.21 3.15 15.12
N ARG A 119 -3.69 3.27 16.35
CA ARG A 119 -3.18 2.15 17.15
C ARG A 119 -4.19 1.56 18.13
N GLN A 120 -5.42 2.10 18.22
CA GLN A 120 -6.49 1.59 19.09
C GLN A 120 -7.22 0.43 18.44
N ILE A 121 -6.48 -0.62 18.05
CA ILE A 121 -7.03 -1.78 17.36
C ILE A 121 -6.46 -3.08 17.95
N THR A 122 -7.22 -4.16 17.87
CA THR A 122 -6.78 -5.49 18.30
C THR A 122 -6.98 -6.53 17.22
N ALA A 123 -6.23 -7.63 17.28
CA ALA A 123 -6.42 -8.76 16.36
C ALA A 123 -7.86 -9.30 16.40
N ALA A 124 -8.47 -9.33 17.56
CA ALA A 124 -9.86 -9.80 17.72
C ALA A 124 -10.86 -8.88 17.00
N ALA A 125 -10.74 -7.55 17.16
CA ALA A 125 -11.58 -6.58 16.48
C ALA A 125 -11.40 -6.66 14.95
N MET A 126 -10.14 -6.76 14.48
CA MET A 126 -9.83 -6.93 13.06
C MET A 126 -10.43 -8.21 12.48
N ASN A 127 -10.37 -9.31 13.21
CA ASN A 127 -10.97 -10.58 12.77
C ASN A 127 -12.49 -10.50 12.70
N ALA A 128 -13.15 -9.92 13.70
CA ALA A 128 -14.61 -9.74 13.71
C ALA A 128 -15.09 -8.92 12.50
N VAL A 129 -14.38 -7.86 12.14
CA VAL A 129 -14.67 -7.10 10.91
C VAL A 129 -14.56 -7.98 9.67
N CYS A 130 -13.50 -8.77 9.56
CA CYS A 130 -13.30 -9.64 8.40
C CYS A 130 -14.33 -10.79 8.32
N GLU A 131 -14.80 -11.30 9.46
CA GLU A 131 -15.87 -12.31 9.55
C GLU A 131 -17.22 -11.76 9.08
N ALA A 132 -17.50 -10.48 9.39
CA ALA A 132 -18.69 -9.79 8.89
C ALA A 132 -18.67 -9.53 7.37
N HIS A 133 -17.51 -9.69 6.72
CA HIS A 133 -17.31 -9.44 5.30
C HIS A 133 -16.70 -10.67 4.59
N PRO A 134 -17.48 -11.75 4.41
CA PRO A 134 -16.96 -13.01 3.84
C PRO A 134 -16.49 -12.90 2.38
N GLN A 135 -16.89 -11.85 1.66
CA GLN A 135 -16.50 -11.57 0.28
C GLN A 135 -15.11 -10.93 0.14
N LEU A 136 -14.43 -10.62 1.24
CA LEU A 136 -13.06 -10.11 1.21
C LEU A 136 -12.10 -11.15 0.60
N GLU A 137 -11.30 -10.70 -0.35
CA GLU A 137 -10.29 -11.50 -1.04
C GLU A 137 -8.88 -11.19 -0.59
N ILE A 138 -8.62 -9.93 -0.19
CA ILE A 138 -7.30 -9.42 0.16
C ILE A 138 -7.33 -8.82 1.56
N ALA A 139 -6.30 -9.13 2.37
CA ALA A 139 -5.96 -8.42 3.59
C ALA A 139 -4.58 -7.78 3.42
N CYS A 140 -4.49 -6.46 3.55
CA CYS A 140 -3.30 -5.67 3.24
C CYS A 140 -2.85 -4.84 4.44
N THR A 141 -1.54 -4.82 4.70
CA THR A 141 -0.89 -3.99 5.72
C THR A 141 0.54 -3.65 5.31
N GLY A 142 1.24 -2.81 6.09
CA GLY A 142 2.63 -2.46 5.83
C GLY A 142 3.12 -1.26 6.62
N CYS A 143 4.32 -0.81 6.31
CA CYS A 143 4.96 0.41 6.83
C CYS A 143 4.98 0.47 8.36
N LEU A 144 4.35 1.45 8.97
CA LEU A 144 4.36 1.65 10.43
C LEU A 144 3.55 0.60 11.20
N ALA A 145 2.65 -0.14 10.55
CA ALA A 145 1.98 -1.30 11.14
C ALA A 145 2.93 -2.50 11.35
N LEU A 146 4.14 -2.44 10.80
CA LEU A 146 5.20 -3.42 11.03
C LEU A 146 6.06 -3.11 12.27
N ASP A 147 5.68 -2.15 13.09
CA ASP A 147 6.29 -1.87 14.38
C ASP A 147 6.20 -3.12 15.28
N PRO A 148 7.32 -3.61 15.87
CA PRO A 148 7.30 -4.74 16.79
C PRO A 148 6.33 -4.57 17.97
N ALA A 149 6.08 -3.33 18.41
CA ALA A 149 5.12 -3.05 19.47
C ALA A 149 3.67 -3.38 19.06
N ASP A 150 3.36 -3.37 17.77
CA ASP A 150 2.05 -3.70 17.21
C ASP A 150 1.95 -5.18 16.75
N ALA A 151 3.05 -5.96 16.88
CA ALA A 151 3.12 -7.38 16.51
C ALA A 151 1.97 -8.24 17.11
N PRO A 152 1.53 -8.04 18.37
CA PRO A 152 0.41 -8.81 18.95
C PRO A 152 -0.92 -8.62 18.22
N HIS A 153 -1.05 -7.58 17.40
CA HIS A 153 -2.29 -7.25 16.70
C HIS A 153 -2.25 -7.70 15.24
N TYR A 154 -1.26 -7.27 14.47
CA TYR A 154 -1.24 -7.48 13.01
C TYR A 154 -0.84 -8.89 12.60
N LEU A 155 0.18 -9.50 13.21
CA LEU A 155 0.65 -10.83 12.81
C LEU A 155 -0.41 -11.93 13.06
N PRO A 156 -1.09 -12.01 14.22
CA PRO A 156 -2.18 -12.95 14.42
C PRO A 156 -3.36 -12.72 13.47
N TRP A 157 -3.69 -11.44 13.19
CA TRP A 157 -4.72 -11.09 12.21
C TRP A 157 -4.37 -11.62 10.83
N LEU A 158 -3.16 -11.35 10.29
CA LEU A 158 -2.75 -11.84 8.98
C LEU A 158 -2.78 -13.37 8.90
N LYS A 159 -2.33 -14.08 9.96
CA LYS A 159 -2.40 -15.54 10.02
C LYS A 159 -3.84 -16.05 9.94
N SER A 160 -4.76 -15.39 10.64
CA SER A 160 -6.19 -15.71 10.59
C SER A 160 -6.78 -15.48 9.20
N GLN A 161 -6.45 -14.34 8.56
CA GLN A 161 -6.93 -14.03 7.20
C GLN A 161 -6.36 -15.01 6.16
N LYS A 162 -5.11 -15.43 6.32
CA LYS A 162 -4.51 -16.46 5.46
C LYS A 162 -5.22 -17.80 5.61
N ALA A 163 -5.51 -18.21 6.85
CA ALA A 163 -6.27 -19.44 7.13
C ALA A 163 -7.70 -19.39 6.55
N ALA A 164 -8.32 -18.20 6.50
CA ALA A 164 -9.60 -17.96 5.84
C ALA A 164 -9.52 -17.91 4.30
N GLY A 165 -8.35 -18.17 3.72
CA GLY A 165 -8.15 -18.25 2.27
C GLY A 165 -7.91 -16.90 1.57
N ARG A 166 -7.84 -15.78 2.30
CA ARG A 166 -7.58 -14.46 1.73
C ARG A 166 -6.13 -14.31 1.28
N TRP A 167 -5.89 -13.48 0.30
CA TRP A 167 -4.56 -13.10 -0.13
C TRP A 167 -3.96 -12.10 0.86
N ILE A 168 -2.78 -12.38 1.38
CA ILE A 168 -2.08 -11.54 2.34
C ILE A 168 -1.08 -10.68 1.60
N VAL A 169 -1.24 -9.37 1.69
CA VAL A 169 -0.37 -8.37 1.06
C VAL A 169 0.37 -7.58 2.12
N VAL A 170 1.69 -7.55 2.03
CA VAL A 170 2.55 -6.78 2.94
C VAL A 170 3.44 -5.84 2.13
N ASP A 171 3.24 -4.52 2.33
CA ASP A 171 4.20 -3.51 1.89
C ASP A 171 5.29 -3.36 2.96
N VAL A 172 6.50 -3.75 2.64
CA VAL A 172 7.64 -3.72 3.56
C VAL A 172 7.91 -2.29 4.02
N ASN A 173 8.08 -1.36 3.11
CA ASN A 173 8.07 0.10 3.29
C ASN A 173 8.66 0.57 4.63
N LEU A 174 9.91 0.19 4.89
CA LEU A 174 10.58 0.33 6.18
C LEU A 174 10.79 1.79 6.62
N ARG A 175 10.72 2.02 7.92
CA ARG A 175 11.00 3.32 8.55
C ARG A 175 12.00 3.14 9.69
N PRO A 176 13.26 2.76 9.41
CA PRO A 176 14.23 2.42 10.45
C PRO A 176 14.56 3.60 11.37
N SER A 177 14.47 4.83 10.90
CA SER A 177 14.77 6.04 11.68
C SER A 177 13.87 6.25 12.90
N VAL A 178 12.70 5.58 12.93
CA VAL A 178 11.71 5.73 14.01
C VAL A 178 11.55 4.48 14.86
N MET A 179 12.36 3.47 14.62
CA MET A 179 12.33 2.20 15.34
C MET A 179 13.52 2.12 16.30
N PRO A 180 13.28 2.06 17.62
CA PRO A 180 14.37 2.08 18.61
C PRO A 180 15.23 0.82 18.58
N ASP A 181 14.66 -0.32 18.23
CA ASP A 181 15.34 -1.62 18.11
C ASP A 181 15.24 -2.13 16.66
N LEU A 182 16.27 -1.87 15.88
CA LEU A 182 16.34 -2.30 14.47
C LEU A 182 16.42 -3.82 14.30
N MET A 183 16.96 -4.54 15.27
CA MET A 183 17.05 -5.99 15.19
C MET A 183 15.67 -6.62 15.40
N ALA A 184 14.94 -6.20 16.43
CA ALA A 184 13.57 -6.63 16.66
C ALA A 184 12.66 -6.22 15.47
N TYR A 185 12.85 -5.02 14.93
CA TYR A 185 12.09 -4.54 13.77
C TYR A 185 12.30 -5.44 12.54
N ARG A 186 13.55 -5.69 12.15
CA ARG A 186 13.86 -6.62 11.02
C ARG A 186 13.26 -8.00 11.25
N ALA A 187 13.42 -8.56 12.44
CA ALA A 187 12.87 -9.87 12.76
C ALA A 187 11.35 -9.92 12.62
N HIS A 188 10.66 -8.85 13.07
CA HIS A 188 9.20 -8.76 12.94
C HIS A 188 8.77 -8.60 11.47
N VAL A 189 9.41 -7.72 10.71
CA VAL A 189 9.15 -7.55 9.27
C VAL A 189 9.31 -8.86 8.50
N LEU A 190 10.37 -9.63 8.80
CA LEU A 190 10.58 -10.93 8.18
C LEU A 190 9.48 -11.94 8.59
N ALA A 191 9.02 -11.91 9.84
CA ALA A 191 7.89 -12.74 10.28
C ALA A 191 6.59 -12.39 9.55
N MET A 192 6.35 -11.12 9.29
CA MET A 192 5.21 -10.66 8.49
C MET A 192 5.36 -11.07 7.01
N ALA A 193 6.56 -10.93 6.44
CA ALA A 193 6.85 -11.35 5.07
C ALA A 193 6.66 -12.86 4.84
N GLN A 194 6.96 -13.70 5.84
CA GLN A 194 6.77 -15.15 5.74
C GLN A 194 5.31 -15.56 5.58
N VAL A 195 4.36 -14.79 6.10
CA VAL A 195 2.92 -15.08 5.94
C VAL A 195 2.33 -14.46 4.68
N ALA A 196 3.01 -13.52 4.05
CA ALA A 196 2.52 -12.82 2.87
C ALA A 196 2.39 -13.75 1.66
N ASP A 197 1.39 -13.49 0.82
CA ASP A 197 1.23 -14.06 -0.52
C ASP A 197 1.77 -13.07 -1.58
N VAL A 198 1.66 -11.77 -1.30
CA VAL A 198 2.24 -10.69 -2.11
C VAL A 198 3.10 -9.80 -1.21
N LEU A 199 4.31 -9.57 -1.65
CA LEU A 199 5.25 -8.61 -1.04
C LEU A 199 5.47 -7.44 -1.98
N LYS A 200 5.60 -6.24 -1.43
CA LYS A 200 6.20 -5.12 -2.14
C LYS A 200 7.38 -4.62 -1.29
N ALA A 201 8.49 -4.35 -1.93
CA ALA A 201 9.67 -3.77 -1.30
C ALA A 201 10.39 -2.85 -2.30
N SER A 202 11.06 -1.82 -1.82
CA SER A 202 12.03 -1.06 -2.58
C SER A 202 13.44 -1.65 -2.41
N ASP A 203 14.38 -1.22 -3.23
CA ASP A 203 15.81 -1.50 -3.05
C ASP A 203 16.34 -0.98 -1.69
N GLU A 204 15.87 0.19 -1.26
CA GLU A 204 16.18 0.74 0.07
C GLU A 204 15.65 -0.16 1.21
N ASP A 205 14.43 -0.67 1.09
CA ASP A 205 13.85 -1.61 2.06
C ASP A 205 14.72 -2.86 2.19
N LEU A 206 15.13 -3.44 1.05
CA LEU A 206 15.95 -4.65 1.03
C LEU A 206 17.33 -4.41 1.65
N ALA A 207 17.96 -3.26 1.38
CA ALA A 207 19.21 -2.86 2.01
C ALA A 207 19.07 -2.76 3.54
N HIS A 208 17.95 -2.20 4.03
CA HIS A 208 17.67 -2.11 5.46
C HIS A 208 17.39 -3.46 6.12
N LEU A 209 16.81 -4.41 5.38
CA LEU A 209 16.60 -5.78 5.89
C LEU A 209 17.90 -6.56 6.03
N GLN A 210 18.99 -6.14 5.36
CA GLN A 210 20.31 -6.81 5.40
C GLN A 210 20.23 -8.28 5.01
N LEU A 211 19.44 -8.58 3.98
CA LEU A 211 19.31 -9.94 3.46
C LEU A 211 20.55 -10.35 2.67
N PRO A 212 20.85 -11.67 2.60
CA PRO A 212 21.89 -12.18 1.71
C PRO A 212 21.61 -11.84 0.24
N GLY A 213 22.66 -11.45 -0.49
CA GLY A 213 22.63 -11.14 -1.92
C GLY A 213 23.39 -9.86 -2.24
N ASP A 214 24.07 -9.84 -3.38
CA ASP A 214 24.92 -8.72 -3.81
C ASP A 214 24.12 -7.62 -4.50
N THR A 215 22.94 -7.94 -4.98
CA THR A 215 22.04 -7.01 -5.68
C THR A 215 20.66 -6.96 -5.02
N PRO A 216 19.89 -5.88 -5.22
CA PRO A 216 18.49 -5.83 -4.78
C PRO A 216 17.65 -7.00 -5.32
N MET A 217 17.97 -7.50 -6.53
CA MET A 217 17.29 -8.65 -7.12
C MET A 217 17.59 -9.94 -6.33
N ASP A 218 18.85 -10.18 -5.95
CA ASP A 218 19.23 -11.36 -5.16
C ASP A 218 18.55 -11.34 -3.80
N GLN A 219 18.51 -10.16 -3.15
CA GLN A 219 17.84 -9.95 -1.87
C GLN A 219 16.32 -10.15 -1.99
N ALA A 220 15.69 -9.68 -3.08
CA ALA A 220 14.27 -9.89 -3.35
C ALA A 220 13.95 -11.38 -3.53
N VAL A 221 14.77 -12.10 -4.30
CA VAL A 221 14.64 -13.56 -4.47
C VAL A 221 14.82 -14.28 -3.13
N HIS A 222 15.79 -13.85 -2.31
CA HIS A 222 16.00 -14.41 -0.98
C HIS A 222 14.77 -14.19 -0.09
N LEU A 223 14.25 -12.96 -0.01
CA LEU A 223 13.06 -12.62 0.77
C LEU A 223 11.85 -13.46 0.34
N MET A 224 11.63 -13.61 -0.96
CA MET A 224 10.54 -14.41 -1.49
C MET A 224 10.68 -15.89 -1.14
N ARG A 225 11.92 -16.43 -1.09
CA ARG A 225 12.20 -17.82 -0.74
C ARG A 225 12.03 -18.14 0.75
N MET A 226 12.16 -17.15 1.63
CA MET A 226 11.96 -17.31 3.08
C MET A 226 10.52 -17.63 3.46
N GLY A 227 9.55 -17.33 2.61
CA GLY A 227 8.12 -17.48 2.89
C GLY A 227 7.34 -18.13 1.75
N SER A 228 6.03 -17.94 1.81
CA SER A 228 5.07 -18.50 0.85
C SER A 228 4.65 -17.52 -0.24
N ALA A 229 5.33 -16.38 -0.37
CA ALA A 229 4.97 -15.35 -1.32
C ALA A 229 4.93 -15.87 -2.75
N GLN A 230 3.81 -15.62 -3.42
CA GLN A 230 3.62 -15.94 -4.84
C GLN A 230 4.14 -14.82 -5.71
N TRP A 231 3.98 -13.56 -5.25
CA TRP A 231 4.45 -12.37 -5.94
C TRP A 231 5.32 -11.52 -5.03
N LEU A 232 6.39 -10.95 -5.60
CA LEU A 232 7.14 -9.86 -4.99
C LEU A 232 7.34 -8.76 -6.01
N ALA A 233 6.85 -7.57 -5.69
CA ALA A 233 7.06 -6.37 -6.48
C ALA A 233 8.24 -5.58 -5.91
N LEU A 234 9.33 -5.49 -6.67
CA LEU A 234 10.53 -4.71 -6.35
C LEU A 234 10.48 -3.39 -7.10
N THR A 235 10.46 -2.28 -6.37
CA THR A 235 10.54 -0.93 -6.93
C THR A 235 11.98 -0.41 -6.87
N LEU A 236 12.44 0.23 -7.96
CA LEU A 236 13.84 0.67 -8.18
C LEU A 236 13.90 2.16 -8.56
N GLY A 237 13.00 2.98 -8.04
CA GLY A 237 12.92 4.40 -8.36
C GLY A 237 12.84 4.66 -9.87
N ALA A 238 13.78 5.44 -10.40
CA ALA A 238 13.82 5.78 -11.83
C ALA A 238 14.16 4.59 -12.75
N GLU A 239 14.68 3.50 -12.21
CA GLU A 239 14.97 2.27 -12.95
C GLU A 239 13.72 1.40 -13.16
N GLY A 240 12.57 1.86 -12.67
CA GLY A 240 11.28 1.20 -12.83
C GLY A 240 11.00 0.15 -11.77
N ALA A 241 10.45 -0.99 -12.17
CA ALA A 241 10.05 -2.04 -11.25
C ALA A 241 10.23 -3.44 -11.83
N ARG A 242 10.26 -4.43 -10.93
CA ARG A 242 10.31 -5.85 -11.27
C ARG A 242 9.18 -6.56 -10.53
N LEU A 243 8.49 -7.46 -11.20
CA LEU A 243 7.54 -8.37 -10.60
C LEU A 243 8.10 -9.78 -10.65
N LEU A 244 8.44 -10.31 -9.49
CA LEU A 244 8.87 -11.68 -9.31
C LEU A 244 7.62 -12.53 -9.05
N VAL A 245 7.43 -13.58 -9.84
CA VAL A 245 6.26 -14.47 -9.75
C VAL A 245 6.73 -15.91 -9.59
N ARG A 246 6.22 -16.60 -8.58
CA ARG A 246 6.52 -18.01 -8.33
C ARG A 246 5.63 -18.91 -9.19
N HIS A 247 6.24 -19.70 -10.03
CA HIS A 247 5.58 -20.72 -10.84
C HIS A 247 6.26 -22.08 -10.62
N GLY A 248 5.55 -23.07 -10.08
CA GLY A 248 6.02 -24.43 -9.97
C GLY A 248 7.39 -24.64 -9.29
N GLY A 249 7.77 -23.72 -8.37
CA GLY A 249 9.07 -23.74 -7.70
C GLY A 249 10.14 -22.82 -8.33
N GLU A 250 9.93 -22.36 -9.55
CA GLU A 250 10.76 -21.35 -10.22
C GLU A 250 10.24 -19.93 -9.96
N ILE A 251 11.12 -18.94 -10.04
CA ILE A 251 10.77 -17.52 -9.97
C ILE A 251 11.01 -16.92 -11.35
N LYS A 252 9.93 -16.50 -12.01
CA LYS A 252 9.99 -15.70 -13.24
C LYS A 252 9.99 -14.22 -12.88
N VAL A 253 10.72 -13.41 -13.66
CA VAL A 253 10.86 -11.97 -13.45
C VAL A 253 10.31 -11.21 -14.65
N TYR A 254 9.38 -10.32 -14.39
CA TYR A 254 8.85 -9.35 -15.34
C TYR A 254 9.41 -7.98 -15.01
N SER A 255 9.69 -7.17 -16.02
CA SER A 255 10.31 -5.85 -15.88
C SER A 255 9.46 -4.79 -16.56
N ALA A 256 9.38 -3.61 -15.95
CA ALA A 256 8.80 -2.45 -16.58
C ALA A 256 9.55 -1.19 -16.15
N ARG A 257 9.76 -0.27 -17.09
CA ARG A 257 10.36 1.04 -16.87
C ARG A 257 9.55 2.10 -17.61
N GLU A 258 9.49 3.30 -17.05
CA GLU A 258 8.89 4.44 -17.72
C GLU A 258 9.75 4.85 -18.94
N ALA A 259 9.11 4.91 -20.10
CA ALA A 259 9.78 5.26 -21.36
C ALA A 259 9.85 6.77 -21.58
N ALA A 260 8.88 7.52 -21.05
CA ALA A 260 8.79 8.96 -21.22
C ALA A 260 9.53 9.71 -20.10
N PRO A 261 10.08 10.91 -20.36
CA PRO A 261 10.61 11.77 -19.31
C PRO A 261 9.52 12.14 -18.29
N VAL A 262 9.81 11.96 -17.01
CA VAL A 262 8.91 12.27 -15.90
C VAL A 262 9.42 13.48 -15.14
N LYS A 263 8.58 14.51 -15.03
CA LYS A 263 8.87 15.63 -14.13
C LYS A 263 8.37 15.28 -12.73
N VAL A 264 9.29 14.84 -11.87
CA VAL A 264 8.99 14.54 -10.47
C VAL A 264 8.76 15.84 -9.71
N LEU A 265 7.62 15.97 -9.07
CA LEU A 265 7.26 17.09 -8.18
C LEU A 265 7.29 16.68 -6.72
N ASP A 266 6.87 15.43 -6.42
CA ASP A 266 6.83 14.86 -5.08
C ASP A 266 6.90 13.34 -5.20
N THR A 267 7.53 12.65 -4.26
CA THR A 267 7.62 11.18 -4.26
C THR A 267 6.70 10.52 -3.22
N VAL A 268 6.00 11.31 -2.41
CA VAL A 268 5.10 10.81 -1.38
C VAL A 268 3.95 10.01 -2.00
N GLY A 269 3.72 8.80 -1.51
CA GLY A 269 2.66 7.91 -1.97
C GLY A 269 2.93 7.17 -3.29
N ALA A 270 4.15 7.29 -3.87
CA ALA A 270 4.50 6.57 -5.09
C ALA A 270 4.44 5.05 -4.91
N GLY A 271 5.05 4.53 -3.84
CA GLY A 271 5.00 3.11 -3.48
C GLY A 271 3.59 2.62 -3.18
N ASP A 272 2.81 3.42 -2.45
CA ASP A 272 1.42 3.12 -2.08
C ASP A 272 0.54 3.03 -3.33
N SER A 273 0.69 3.99 -4.26
CA SER A 273 -0.03 4.02 -5.54
C SER A 273 0.41 2.91 -6.50
N PHE A 274 1.71 2.56 -6.48
CA PHE A 274 2.21 1.39 -7.22
C PHE A 274 1.52 0.11 -6.75
N LEU A 275 1.50 -0.14 -5.44
CA LEU A 275 0.86 -1.33 -4.87
C LEU A 275 -0.64 -1.35 -5.15
N ALA A 276 -1.32 -0.21 -5.01
CA ALA A 276 -2.74 -0.08 -5.36
C ALA A 276 -3.00 -0.44 -6.82
N GLY A 277 -2.19 0.09 -7.75
CA GLY A 277 -2.29 -0.20 -9.18
C GLY A 277 -2.07 -1.68 -9.49
N LEU A 278 -1.08 -2.31 -8.85
CA LEU A 278 -0.79 -3.73 -9.00
C LEU A 278 -2.00 -4.57 -8.59
N LEU A 279 -2.57 -4.32 -7.41
CA LEU A 279 -3.71 -5.05 -6.90
C LEU A 279 -4.98 -4.78 -7.71
N ALA A 280 -5.25 -3.52 -8.08
CA ALA A 280 -6.42 -3.15 -8.87
C ALA A 280 -6.43 -3.82 -10.24
N CYS A 281 -5.30 -3.80 -10.95
CA CYS A 281 -5.19 -4.43 -12.26
C CYS A 281 -5.28 -5.96 -12.16
N ALA A 282 -4.65 -6.59 -11.17
CA ALA A 282 -4.77 -8.02 -10.93
C ALA A 282 -6.22 -8.44 -10.65
N MET A 283 -6.95 -7.67 -9.83
CA MET A 283 -8.38 -7.91 -9.54
C MET A 283 -9.25 -7.69 -10.78
N HIS A 284 -8.91 -6.72 -11.63
CA HIS A 284 -9.62 -6.49 -12.89
C HIS A 284 -9.48 -7.70 -13.84
N HIS A 285 -8.27 -8.19 -14.06
CA HIS A 285 -8.01 -9.40 -14.86
C HIS A 285 -8.71 -10.62 -14.26
N ALA A 286 -8.60 -10.85 -12.96
CA ALA A 286 -9.26 -11.96 -12.30
C ALA A 286 -10.78 -11.95 -12.50
N ARG A 287 -11.42 -10.79 -12.48
CA ARG A 287 -12.86 -10.67 -12.76
C ARG A 287 -13.21 -10.90 -14.21
N ALA A 288 -12.37 -10.46 -15.15
CA ALA A 288 -12.61 -10.56 -16.58
C ALA A 288 -12.36 -12.00 -17.12
N GLU A 289 -11.35 -12.68 -16.61
CA GLU A 289 -10.85 -13.94 -17.15
C GLU A 289 -11.29 -15.18 -16.36
N ALA A 290 -11.54 -15.03 -15.04
CA ALA A 290 -11.60 -16.18 -14.12
C ALA A 290 -12.96 -16.90 -14.09
N GLN A 291 -13.93 -16.58 -14.93
CA GLN A 291 -15.25 -17.28 -14.98
C GLN A 291 -15.82 -17.69 -13.59
N GLY A 292 -15.61 -16.81 -12.58
CA GLY A 292 -16.03 -17.07 -11.19
C GLY A 292 -14.94 -17.66 -10.28
N GLN A 293 -13.74 -17.90 -10.76
CA GLN A 293 -12.58 -18.25 -9.91
C GLN A 293 -12.08 -17.00 -9.17
N GLY A 294 -11.68 -17.15 -7.91
CA GLY A 294 -11.15 -16.06 -7.11
C GLY A 294 -9.75 -15.59 -7.58
N LEU A 295 -9.36 -14.40 -7.13
CA LEU A 295 -8.07 -13.76 -7.44
C LEU A 295 -6.86 -14.69 -7.26
N LYS A 296 -6.82 -15.48 -6.20
CA LYS A 296 -5.73 -16.44 -5.92
C LYS A 296 -5.55 -17.48 -7.02
N SER A 297 -6.66 -18.04 -7.51
CA SER A 297 -6.63 -19.03 -8.60
C SER A 297 -6.18 -18.41 -9.90
N TRP A 298 -6.66 -17.20 -10.21
CA TRP A 298 -6.22 -16.46 -11.38
C TRP A 298 -4.72 -16.17 -11.32
N ALA A 299 -4.23 -15.64 -10.20
CA ALA A 299 -2.84 -15.26 -10.04
C ALA A 299 -1.85 -16.43 -10.21
N ALA A 300 -2.27 -17.65 -9.83
CA ALA A 300 -1.47 -18.86 -10.01
C ALA A 300 -1.33 -19.29 -11.49
N GLN A 301 -2.22 -18.81 -12.37
CA GLN A 301 -2.32 -19.21 -13.79
C GLN A 301 -2.25 -18.02 -14.74
N ALA A 302 -2.02 -16.80 -14.23
CA ALA A 302 -2.01 -15.58 -15.00
C ALA A 302 -1.01 -15.67 -16.17
N SER A 303 -1.45 -15.24 -17.34
CA SER A 303 -0.60 -15.21 -18.53
C SER A 303 0.52 -14.18 -18.40
N GLU A 304 1.61 -14.36 -19.14
CA GLU A 304 2.71 -13.39 -19.17
C GLU A 304 2.22 -11.99 -19.58
N ALA A 305 1.31 -11.92 -20.56
CA ALA A 305 0.71 -10.67 -21.01
C ALA A 305 -0.09 -9.97 -19.90
N ALA A 306 -0.88 -10.73 -19.12
CA ALA A 306 -1.64 -10.19 -18.01
C ALA A 306 -0.71 -9.69 -16.87
N LEU A 307 0.36 -10.43 -16.56
CA LEU A 307 1.35 -10.02 -15.55
C LEU A 307 2.12 -8.77 -15.99
N GLN A 308 2.42 -8.65 -17.27
CA GLN A 308 3.06 -7.45 -17.83
C GLN A 308 2.12 -6.23 -17.78
N ASP A 309 0.82 -6.41 -18.09
CA ASP A 309 -0.19 -5.34 -17.97
C ASP A 309 -0.36 -4.90 -16.49
N VAL A 310 -0.38 -5.86 -15.56
CA VAL A 310 -0.42 -5.59 -14.10
C VAL A 310 0.78 -4.74 -13.67
N LEU A 311 1.99 -5.11 -14.09
CA LEU A 311 3.20 -4.37 -13.73
C LEU A 311 3.25 -2.98 -14.37
N ALA A 312 2.87 -2.87 -15.64
CA ALA A 312 2.81 -1.59 -16.36
C ALA A 312 1.77 -0.65 -15.73
N HIS A 313 0.61 -1.17 -15.32
CA HIS A 313 -0.43 -0.40 -14.63
C HIS A 313 0.04 0.10 -13.26
N ALA A 314 0.72 -0.74 -12.49
CA ALA A 314 1.32 -0.35 -11.22
C ALA A 314 2.34 0.79 -11.38
N LEU A 315 3.23 0.67 -12.37
CA LEU A 315 4.23 1.69 -12.69
C LEU A 315 3.57 3.01 -13.11
N ALA A 316 2.58 2.97 -14.00
CA ALA A 316 1.87 4.16 -14.46
C ALA A 316 1.12 4.86 -13.30
N SER A 317 0.58 4.08 -12.34
CA SER A 317 -0.06 4.61 -11.12
C SER A 317 0.93 5.41 -10.27
N ALA A 318 2.13 4.85 -10.03
CA ALA A 318 3.20 5.54 -9.31
C ALA A 318 3.70 6.78 -10.07
N THR A 319 3.87 6.66 -11.40
CA THR A 319 4.34 7.77 -12.23
C THR A 319 3.39 8.96 -12.17
N LEU A 320 2.09 8.75 -12.20
CA LEU A 320 1.10 9.84 -12.12
C LEU A 320 1.14 10.55 -10.77
N VAL A 321 1.35 9.82 -9.66
CA VAL A 321 1.47 10.41 -8.32
C VAL A 321 2.72 11.28 -8.22
N VAL A 322 3.88 10.83 -8.68
CA VAL A 322 5.12 11.63 -8.56
C VAL A 322 5.10 12.90 -9.41
N MET A 323 4.19 13.02 -10.36
CA MET A 323 3.96 14.23 -11.14
C MET A 323 3.02 15.24 -10.47
N ARG A 324 2.53 14.94 -9.26
CA ARG A 324 1.60 15.76 -8.45
C ARG A 324 2.28 16.17 -7.15
N ARG A 325 1.76 17.21 -6.49
CA ARG A 325 2.21 17.60 -5.15
C ARG A 325 1.38 16.88 -4.10
N GLY A 326 2.04 16.35 -3.09
CA GLY A 326 1.43 15.51 -2.07
C GLY A 326 0.94 14.17 -2.63
N CYS A 327 0.41 13.31 -1.76
CA CYS A 327 -0.16 12.04 -2.20
C CYS A 327 -1.55 12.26 -2.81
N ASP A 328 -1.60 12.46 -4.13
CA ASP A 328 -2.84 12.57 -4.93
C ASP A 328 -2.93 11.40 -5.93
N PRO A 329 -3.47 10.22 -5.52
CA PRO A 329 -3.51 9.02 -6.35
C PRO A 329 -4.34 9.23 -7.62
N ALA A 330 -3.92 8.59 -8.71
CA ALA A 330 -4.63 8.66 -9.99
C ALA A 330 -5.87 7.76 -10.00
N HIS A 331 -6.89 8.17 -10.73
CA HIS A 331 -8.04 7.32 -11.03
C HIS A 331 -7.71 6.27 -12.11
N TRP A 332 -8.44 5.15 -12.10
CA TRP A 332 -8.26 4.07 -13.07
C TRP A 332 -8.16 4.57 -14.52
N ALA A 333 -9.08 5.44 -14.93
CA ALA A 333 -9.11 5.96 -16.30
C ALA A 333 -7.86 6.77 -16.66
N GLU A 334 -7.31 7.55 -15.71
CA GLU A 334 -6.08 8.32 -15.90
C GLU A 334 -4.87 7.39 -16.10
N VAL A 335 -4.79 6.31 -15.29
CA VAL A 335 -3.73 5.32 -15.39
C VAL A 335 -3.77 4.63 -16.76
N ARG A 336 -4.95 4.16 -17.20
CA ARG A 336 -5.11 3.52 -18.51
C ARG A 336 -4.80 4.48 -19.66
N ALA A 337 -5.20 5.74 -19.56
CA ALA A 337 -4.87 6.76 -20.56
C ALA A 337 -3.36 7.01 -20.66
N ARG A 338 -2.66 7.06 -19.49
CA ARG A 338 -1.20 7.18 -19.50
C ARG A 338 -0.52 6.00 -20.15
N MET A 339 -0.93 4.77 -19.83
CA MET A 339 -0.36 3.55 -20.43
C MET A 339 -0.52 3.52 -21.97
N GLN A 340 -1.65 4.03 -22.48
CA GLN A 340 -1.88 4.14 -23.92
C GLN A 340 -0.98 5.20 -24.57
N ALA A 341 -0.79 6.34 -23.90
CA ALA A 341 0.03 7.43 -24.41
C ALA A 341 1.54 7.15 -24.30
N PHE A 342 1.96 6.45 -23.27
CA PHE A 342 3.36 6.17 -22.92
C PHE A 342 3.49 4.72 -22.43
N PRO A 343 3.53 3.75 -23.36
CA PRO A 343 3.73 2.34 -22.98
C PRO A 343 5.05 2.16 -22.25
N ALA A 344 5.04 1.40 -21.16
CA ALA A 344 6.26 1.03 -20.43
C ALA A 344 7.15 0.10 -21.29
N VAL A 345 8.47 0.18 -21.06
CA VAL A 345 9.48 -0.67 -21.73
C VAL A 345 10.15 -1.60 -20.74
#